data_15611b047d2358bad2334208ca547b87
#
_entry.id   15611b047d2358bad2334208ca547b87
#
_cell.length_a   1.000
_cell.length_b   1.000
_cell.length_c   1.000
_cell.angle_alpha   90.00
_cell.angle_beta   90.00
_cell.angle_gamma   90.00
#
_symmetry.space_group_name_H-M   'P 1'
#
loop_
_entity.id
_entity.type
_entity.pdbx_description
1 polymer ?
#
loop_
_entity_poly.entity_id
_entity_poly.type
_entity_poly.pdbx_seq_one_letter_code
_entity_poly.pdbx_strand_id
1 'polypeptide(L)'
;LSYFKWNNSVKFLDKYLEQKKQRNLEGKETPLPPKFIMEILDNAFIEEDENLQEIWAQLLINWQDPEKVLDRKYMYIDILKNMSPIEVKMLEIISHSVDYNEVKNNENSYYCKDSVLKCIPMSDNEYEIMMLNLFRLGCCESHRIPNSGVMMGNMPIIPNLGTKQFRITALGYNLIESCIKK
;
A
#
# COMPACT_ATOMS: atom_id res chain seq x y z
N LEU A 1 -21.63 16.28 -8.07
CA LEU A 1 -21.04 14.92 -8.10
C LEU A 1 -20.68 14.46 -9.52
N SER A 2 -21.51 14.69 -10.55
CA SER A 2 -21.25 14.22 -11.93
C SER A 2 -20.08 14.95 -12.60
N TYR A 3 -19.98 16.28 -12.45
CA TYR A 3 -18.88 17.07 -13.02
C TYR A 3 -17.53 16.76 -12.39
N PHE A 4 -17.49 16.61 -11.07
CA PHE A 4 -16.31 16.22 -10.33
C PHE A 4 -15.80 14.83 -10.74
N LYS A 5 -16.70 13.83 -10.74
CA LYS A 5 -16.37 12.47 -11.18
C LYS A 5 -15.87 12.45 -12.62
N TRP A 6 -16.45 13.28 -13.50
CA TRP A 6 -16.00 13.41 -14.88
C TRP A 6 -14.57 13.95 -14.98
N ASN A 7 -14.24 15.03 -14.29
CA ASN A 7 -12.89 15.60 -14.31
C ASN A 7 -11.84 14.60 -13.78
N ASN A 8 -12.14 13.91 -12.71
CA ASN A 8 -11.24 12.90 -12.15
C ASN A 8 -11.07 11.71 -13.10
N SER A 9 -12.14 11.28 -13.78
CA SER A 9 -12.03 10.20 -14.76
C SER A 9 -11.15 10.58 -15.95
N VAL A 10 -11.24 11.82 -16.43
CA VAL A 10 -10.36 12.31 -17.51
C VAL A 10 -8.90 12.32 -17.04
N LYS A 11 -8.61 12.90 -15.87
CA LYS A 11 -7.25 12.91 -15.30
C LYS A 11 -6.67 11.51 -15.14
N PHE A 12 -7.45 10.58 -14.61
CA PHE A 12 -7.02 9.19 -14.45
C PHE A 12 -6.73 8.53 -15.80
N LEU A 13 -7.62 8.68 -16.77
CA LEU A 13 -7.44 8.09 -18.09
C LEU A 13 -6.22 8.65 -18.81
N ASP A 14 -5.96 9.96 -18.70
CA ASP A 14 -4.75 10.58 -19.25
C ASP A 14 -3.50 9.96 -18.65
N LYS A 15 -3.43 9.84 -17.32
CA LYS A 15 -2.32 9.18 -16.61
C LYS A 15 -2.14 7.72 -17.05
N TYR A 16 -3.23 6.98 -17.11
CA TYR A 16 -3.22 5.58 -17.55
C TYR A 16 -2.70 5.42 -18.98
N LEU A 17 -3.22 6.21 -19.95
CA LEU A 17 -2.82 6.15 -21.34
C LEU A 17 -1.38 6.58 -21.55
N GLU A 18 -0.92 7.62 -20.87
CA GLU A 18 0.48 8.06 -20.91
C GLU A 18 1.43 6.96 -20.43
N GLN A 19 1.15 6.35 -19.29
CA GLN A 19 1.98 5.28 -18.75
C GLN A 19 1.96 4.03 -19.63
N LYS A 20 0.79 3.67 -20.18
CA LYS A 20 0.63 2.57 -21.11
C LYS A 20 1.49 2.76 -22.36
N LYS A 21 1.49 3.99 -22.92
CA LYS A 21 2.33 4.37 -24.05
C LYS A 21 3.83 4.31 -23.71
N GLN A 22 4.23 4.86 -22.55
CA GLN A 22 5.63 4.82 -22.08
C GLN A 22 6.18 3.40 -21.97
N ARG A 23 5.32 2.43 -21.64
CA ARG A 23 5.70 1.01 -21.50
C ARG A 23 5.51 0.18 -22.78
N ASN A 24 5.07 0.79 -23.88
CA ASN A 24 4.78 0.10 -25.16
C ASN A 24 3.79 -1.08 -24.97
N LEU A 25 2.80 -0.94 -24.14
CA LEU A 25 1.81 -1.97 -23.84
C LEU A 25 0.59 -1.93 -24.77
N GLU A 26 0.49 -0.94 -25.65
CA GLU A 26 -0.66 -0.79 -26.58
C GLU A 26 -0.85 -2.04 -27.43
N GLY A 27 -2.02 -2.66 -27.30
CA GLY A 27 -2.38 -3.88 -28.02
C GLY A 27 -1.69 -5.16 -27.55
N LYS A 28 -0.95 -5.10 -26.43
CA LYS A 28 -0.25 -6.25 -25.84
C LYS A 28 -0.78 -6.62 -24.46
N GLU A 29 -1.81 -5.94 -23.99
CA GLU A 29 -2.30 -6.08 -22.64
C GLU A 29 -2.88 -7.47 -22.36
N THR A 30 -2.58 -8.02 -21.22
CA THR A 30 -3.28 -9.19 -20.70
C THR A 30 -4.71 -8.79 -20.31
N PRO A 31 -5.74 -9.48 -20.80
CA PRO A 31 -7.12 -9.21 -20.40
C PRO A 31 -7.31 -9.41 -18.90
N LEU A 32 -7.97 -8.45 -18.26
CA LEU A 32 -8.40 -8.56 -16.87
C LEU A 32 -9.89 -8.89 -16.79
N PRO A 33 -10.34 -9.61 -15.77
CA PRO A 33 -11.76 -9.78 -15.52
C PRO A 33 -12.46 -8.42 -15.40
N PRO A 34 -13.63 -8.21 -16.06
CA PRO A 34 -14.33 -6.92 -16.03
C PRO A 34 -14.59 -6.38 -14.62
N LYS A 35 -14.84 -7.26 -13.66
CA LYS A 35 -15.04 -6.89 -12.27
C LYS A 35 -13.83 -6.17 -11.67
N PHE A 36 -12.59 -6.61 -11.95
CA PHE A 36 -11.38 -5.93 -11.48
C PHE A 36 -11.26 -4.53 -12.07
N ILE A 37 -11.50 -4.41 -13.38
CA ILE A 37 -11.41 -3.12 -14.07
C ILE A 37 -12.44 -2.15 -13.47
N MET A 38 -13.69 -2.58 -13.32
CA MET A 38 -14.76 -1.74 -12.75
C MET A 38 -14.44 -1.27 -11.33
N GLU A 39 -13.98 -2.17 -10.48
CA GLU A 39 -13.59 -1.83 -9.09
C GLU A 39 -12.45 -0.79 -9.03
N ILE A 40 -11.43 -0.94 -9.89
CA ILE A 40 -10.33 0.04 -9.97
C ILE A 40 -10.85 1.39 -10.47
N LEU A 41 -11.64 1.40 -11.55
CA LEU A 41 -12.15 2.64 -12.14
C LEU A 41 -13.11 3.38 -11.20
N ASP A 42 -13.99 2.65 -10.50
CA ASP A 42 -14.93 3.26 -9.55
C ASP A 42 -14.21 3.97 -8.41
N ASN A 43 -13.12 3.41 -7.90
CA ASN A 43 -12.30 4.04 -6.86
C ASN A 43 -11.45 5.19 -7.44
N ALA A 44 -10.77 4.98 -8.56
CA ALA A 44 -9.92 5.98 -9.19
C ALA A 44 -10.67 7.24 -9.63
N PHE A 45 -11.93 7.10 -10.07
CA PHE A 45 -12.74 8.23 -10.54
C PHE A 45 -13.29 9.11 -9.41
N ILE A 46 -13.33 8.61 -8.19
CA ILE A 46 -13.70 9.41 -7.02
C ILE A 46 -12.50 9.90 -6.23
N GLU A 47 -11.29 9.43 -6.57
CA GLU A 47 -10.07 9.83 -5.90
C GLU A 47 -9.69 11.27 -6.25
N GLU A 48 -9.44 12.09 -5.23
CA GLU A 48 -9.06 13.49 -5.37
C GLU A 48 -7.54 13.70 -5.34
N ASP A 49 -6.83 12.81 -4.66
CA ASP A 49 -5.38 12.90 -4.55
C ASP A 49 -4.70 12.39 -5.83
N GLU A 50 -3.87 13.24 -6.42
CA GLU A 50 -3.21 12.92 -7.69
C GLU A 50 -2.18 11.79 -7.58
N ASN A 51 -1.57 11.60 -6.40
CA ASN A 51 -0.63 10.50 -6.17
C ASN A 51 -1.37 9.18 -6.05
N LEU A 52 -2.51 9.16 -5.34
CA LEU A 52 -3.35 7.96 -5.29
C LEU A 52 -3.95 7.61 -6.66
N GLN A 53 -4.36 8.61 -7.45
CA GLN A 53 -4.78 8.36 -8.83
C GLN A 53 -3.66 7.72 -9.67
N GLU A 54 -2.42 8.19 -9.49
CA GLU A 54 -1.24 7.58 -10.13
C GLU A 54 -1.07 6.11 -9.73
N ILE A 55 -1.22 5.81 -8.45
CA ILE A 55 -1.11 4.46 -7.90
C ILE A 55 -2.20 3.54 -8.45
N TRP A 56 -3.45 4.02 -8.57
CA TRP A 56 -4.53 3.28 -9.22
C TRP A 56 -4.23 2.97 -10.68
N ALA A 57 -3.67 3.94 -11.42
CA ALA A 57 -3.26 3.74 -12.80
C ALA A 57 -2.11 2.72 -12.91
N GLN A 58 -1.13 2.80 -12.02
CA GLN A 58 -0.01 1.84 -11.96
C GLN A 58 -0.50 0.42 -11.66
N LEU A 59 -1.41 0.27 -10.71
CA LEU A 59 -2.02 -1.03 -10.38
C LEU A 59 -2.66 -1.67 -11.61
N LEU A 60 -3.49 -0.88 -12.33
CA LEU A 60 -4.18 -1.36 -13.54
C LEU A 60 -3.18 -1.76 -14.63
N ILE A 61 -2.18 -0.93 -14.88
CA ILE A 61 -1.15 -1.20 -15.91
C ILE A 61 -0.29 -2.40 -15.54
N ASN A 62 0.17 -2.47 -14.29
CA ASN A 62 0.99 -3.59 -13.84
C ASN A 62 0.24 -4.93 -13.96
N TRP A 63 -1.06 -4.92 -13.73
CA TRP A 63 -1.87 -6.15 -13.87
C TRP A 63 -2.19 -6.51 -15.32
N GLN A 64 -2.11 -5.56 -16.24
CA GLN A 64 -2.26 -5.79 -17.68
C GLN A 64 -0.94 -6.11 -18.38
N ASP A 65 0.19 -5.86 -17.73
CA ASP A 65 1.51 -6.10 -18.30
C ASP A 65 1.79 -7.62 -18.38
N PRO A 66 1.96 -8.19 -19.59
CA PRO A 66 2.23 -9.62 -19.74
C PRO A 66 3.60 -10.04 -19.23
N GLU A 67 4.56 -9.10 -19.10
CA GLU A 67 5.90 -9.38 -18.58
C GLU A 67 5.94 -9.44 -17.06
N LYS A 68 4.90 -8.92 -16.39
CA LYS A 68 4.80 -8.94 -14.93
C LYS A 68 4.01 -10.14 -14.42
N VAL A 69 4.69 -11.00 -13.68
CA VAL A 69 4.05 -12.08 -12.93
C VAL A 69 3.63 -11.55 -11.56
N LEU A 70 2.49 -10.88 -11.52
CA LEU A 70 1.94 -10.34 -10.28
C LEU A 70 0.73 -11.13 -9.80
N ASP A 71 0.62 -11.24 -8.49
CA ASP A 71 -0.53 -11.84 -7.85
C ASP A 71 -1.72 -10.86 -7.88
N ARG A 72 -2.68 -11.11 -8.78
CA ARG A 72 -3.85 -10.26 -9.01
C ARG A 72 -4.91 -10.56 -7.96
N LYS A 73 -4.90 -9.84 -6.85
CA LYS A 73 -5.82 -10.08 -5.75
C LYS A 73 -6.79 -8.93 -5.54
N TYR A 74 -8.08 -9.22 -5.44
CA TYR A 74 -9.10 -8.26 -5.05
C TYR A 74 -8.77 -7.53 -3.75
N MET A 75 -8.13 -8.22 -2.79
CA MET A 75 -7.74 -7.64 -1.52
C MET A 75 -6.83 -6.42 -1.68
N TYR A 76 -6.04 -6.31 -2.76
CA TYR A 76 -5.20 -5.12 -3.00
C TYR A 76 -6.06 -3.88 -3.28
N ILE A 77 -7.16 -4.05 -4.02
CA ILE A 77 -8.13 -2.98 -4.25
C ILE A 77 -8.77 -2.56 -2.92
N ASP A 78 -9.20 -3.54 -2.11
CA ASP A 78 -9.80 -3.30 -0.81
C ASP A 78 -8.86 -2.61 0.18
N ILE A 79 -7.59 -2.95 0.15
CA ILE A 79 -6.58 -2.30 0.98
C ILE A 79 -6.35 -0.87 0.49
N LEU A 80 -6.08 -0.69 -0.81
CA LEU A 80 -5.71 0.61 -1.39
C LEU A 80 -6.80 1.67 -1.20
N LYS A 81 -8.08 1.31 -1.37
CA LYS A 81 -9.21 2.22 -1.12
C LYS A 81 -9.36 2.68 0.34
N ASN A 82 -8.72 1.99 1.28
CA ASN A 82 -8.73 2.31 2.71
C ASN A 82 -7.42 2.94 3.20
N MET A 83 -6.51 3.29 2.28
CA MET A 83 -5.26 3.96 2.58
C MET A 83 -5.32 5.43 2.20
N SER A 84 -4.70 6.26 3.03
CA SER A 84 -4.39 7.64 2.68
C SER A 84 -3.13 7.73 1.81
N PRO A 85 -2.91 8.85 1.08
CA PRO A 85 -1.69 9.08 0.31
C PRO A 85 -0.41 8.94 1.14
N ILE A 86 -0.45 9.40 2.38
CA ILE A 86 0.69 9.35 3.30
C ILE A 86 0.99 7.90 3.72
N GLU A 87 -0.03 7.09 3.98
CA GLU A 87 0.13 5.67 4.33
C GLU A 87 0.73 4.87 3.19
N VAL A 88 0.33 5.14 1.95
CA VAL A 88 0.95 4.50 0.78
C VAL A 88 2.43 4.89 0.68
N LYS A 89 2.75 6.18 0.86
CA LYS A 89 4.14 6.67 0.86
C LYS A 89 4.96 6.07 2.01
N MET A 90 4.39 5.93 3.19
CA MET A 90 5.03 5.24 4.31
C MET A 90 5.36 3.79 3.94
N LEU A 91 4.40 3.06 3.39
CA LEU A 91 4.58 1.67 3.01
C LEU A 91 5.61 1.51 1.88
N GLU A 92 5.65 2.45 0.92
CA GLU A 92 6.67 2.53 -0.13
C GLU A 92 8.08 2.69 0.47
N ILE A 93 8.27 3.66 1.37
CA ILE A 93 9.55 3.87 2.05
C ILE A 93 9.98 2.62 2.81
N ILE A 94 9.06 2.01 3.54
CA ILE A 94 9.31 0.78 4.29
C ILE A 94 9.71 -0.35 3.33
N SER A 95 9.03 -0.51 2.21
CA SER A 95 9.31 -1.57 1.23
C SER A 95 10.68 -1.42 0.56
N HIS A 96 11.10 -0.18 0.24
CA HIS A 96 12.38 0.09 -0.39
C HIS A 96 13.57 0.01 0.57
N SER A 97 13.34 0.18 1.85
CA SER A 97 14.41 0.12 2.84
C SER A 97 14.83 -1.32 3.18
N VAL A 98 14.20 -2.32 2.58
CA VAL A 98 14.38 -3.75 2.91
C VAL A 98 14.64 -4.56 1.66
N ASP A 99 15.64 -5.42 1.73
CA ASP A 99 15.59 -6.63 0.91
C ASP A 99 14.55 -7.58 1.54
N TYR A 100 13.40 -7.76 0.85
CA TYR A 100 12.32 -8.62 1.32
C TYR A 100 12.79 -10.06 1.58
N ASN A 101 13.78 -10.54 0.82
CA ASN A 101 14.36 -11.87 1.04
C ASN A 101 15.12 -11.92 2.38
N GLU A 102 15.77 -10.84 2.78
CA GLU A 102 16.40 -10.75 4.10
C GLU A 102 15.35 -10.72 5.22
N VAL A 103 14.24 -9.98 5.03
CA VAL A 103 13.16 -9.92 6.02
C VAL A 103 12.47 -11.28 6.17
N LYS A 104 12.22 -11.98 5.06
CA LYS A 104 11.62 -13.31 5.08
C LYS A 104 12.47 -14.34 5.82
N ASN A 105 13.79 -14.19 5.75
CA ASN A 105 14.75 -15.12 6.32
C ASN A 105 15.28 -14.70 7.70
N ASN A 106 15.04 -13.44 8.11
CA ASN A 106 15.52 -12.89 9.36
C ASN A 106 14.35 -12.34 10.20
N GLU A 107 13.87 -13.13 11.15
CA GLU A 107 12.77 -12.76 12.06
C GLU A 107 13.04 -11.51 12.90
N ASN A 108 14.28 -11.04 12.94
CA ASN A 108 14.72 -9.91 13.73
C ASN A 108 14.86 -8.59 12.95
N SER A 109 14.48 -8.58 11.65
CA SER A 109 14.55 -7.37 10.82
C SER A 109 13.31 -6.48 11.03
N TYR A 110 13.42 -5.56 11.99
CA TYR A 110 12.37 -4.57 12.29
C TYR A 110 12.81 -3.16 11.93
N TYR A 111 11.84 -2.36 11.49
CA TYR A 111 12.01 -0.93 11.28
C TYR A 111 11.79 -0.15 12.55
N CYS A 112 12.42 1.01 12.57
CA CYS A 112 12.29 1.97 13.64
C CYS A 112 11.41 3.16 13.17
N LYS A 113 10.55 3.66 14.06
CA LYS A 113 9.74 4.87 13.85
C LYS A 113 10.57 6.03 13.31
N ASP A 114 11.75 6.25 13.89
CA ASP A 114 12.64 7.37 13.53
C ASP A 114 13.09 7.32 12.06
N SER A 115 13.18 6.13 11.47
CA SER A 115 13.56 5.97 10.06
C SER A 115 12.45 6.47 9.13
N VAL A 116 11.20 6.25 9.47
CA VAL A 116 10.04 6.76 8.72
C VAL A 116 9.91 8.27 8.90
N LEU A 117 10.00 8.77 10.14
CA LEU A 117 9.85 10.19 10.45
C LEU A 117 10.95 11.08 9.84
N LYS A 118 12.13 10.53 9.56
CA LYS A 118 13.17 11.23 8.78
C LYS A 118 12.76 11.50 7.33
N CYS A 119 11.98 10.60 6.75
CA CYS A 119 11.54 10.70 5.34
C CYS A 119 10.22 11.46 5.22
N ILE A 120 9.32 11.30 6.18
CA ILE A 120 8.01 11.95 6.21
C ILE A 120 7.83 12.63 7.57
N PRO A 121 8.17 13.92 7.70
CA PRO A 121 7.97 14.65 8.94
C PRO A 121 6.48 14.73 9.28
N MET A 122 6.10 14.22 10.45
CA MET A 122 4.74 14.27 11.01
C MET A 122 4.79 14.21 12.52
N SER A 123 3.68 14.53 13.18
CA SER A 123 3.58 14.38 14.63
C SER A 123 3.52 12.91 15.05
N ASP A 124 3.89 12.66 16.31
CA ASP A 124 3.84 11.30 16.89
C ASP A 124 2.43 10.70 16.82
N ASN A 125 1.42 11.50 17.06
CA ASN A 125 0.02 11.07 17.04
C ASN A 125 -0.44 10.69 15.61
N GLU A 126 -0.09 11.48 14.61
CA GLU A 126 -0.38 11.17 13.20
C GLU A 126 0.31 9.86 12.78
N TYR A 127 1.59 9.72 13.12
CA TYR A 127 2.33 8.50 12.85
C TYR A 127 1.65 7.27 13.46
N GLU A 128 1.24 7.35 14.73
CA GLU A 128 0.59 6.23 15.41
C GLU A 128 -0.73 5.83 14.76
N ILE A 129 -1.57 6.81 14.40
CA ILE A 129 -2.83 6.55 13.71
C ILE A 129 -2.61 5.84 12.37
N MET A 130 -1.65 6.31 11.56
CA MET A 130 -1.34 5.71 10.27
C MET A 130 -0.76 4.30 10.41
N MET A 131 0.17 4.10 11.35
CA MET A 131 0.71 2.76 11.60
C MET A 131 -0.36 1.78 12.09
N LEU A 132 -1.28 2.21 12.95
CA LEU A 132 -2.41 1.38 13.37
C LEU A 132 -3.30 0.99 12.18
N ASN A 133 -3.52 1.89 11.22
CA ASN A 133 -4.25 1.54 10.00
C ASN A 133 -3.47 0.54 9.15
N LEU A 134 -2.16 0.72 8.95
CA LEU A 134 -1.32 -0.25 8.22
C LEU A 134 -1.32 -1.63 8.89
N PHE A 135 -1.35 -1.70 10.23
CA PHE A 135 -1.51 -2.96 10.96
C PHE A 135 -2.90 -3.57 10.75
N ARG A 136 -3.96 -2.75 10.82
CA ARG A 136 -5.34 -3.18 10.58
C ARG A 136 -5.51 -3.75 9.17
N LEU A 137 -4.88 -3.13 8.18
CA LEU A 137 -4.90 -3.58 6.79
C LEU A 137 -3.99 -4.79 6.53
N GLY A 138 -3.21 -5.22 7.53
CA GLY A 138 -2.29 -6.34 7.41
C GLY A 138 -1.04 -6.05 6.57
N CYS A 139 -0.77 -4.78 6.23
CA CYS A 139 0.40 -4.38 5.44
C CYS A 139 1.69 -4.36 6.26
N CYS A 140 1.56 -4.09 7.54
CA CYS A 140 2.66 -4.12 8.52
C CYS A 140 2.26 -4.95 9.74
N GLU A 141 3.24 -5.39 10.50
CA GLU A 141 3.04 -6.01 11.81
C GLU A 141 4.03 -5.44 12.84
N SER A 142 3.57 -5.33 14.08
CA SER A 142 4.41 -4.84 15.17
C SER A 142 5.36 -5.91 15.66
N HIS A 143 6.50 -5.49 16.21
CA HIS A 143 7.35 -6.39 16.97
C HIS A 143 6.62 -6.89 18.22
N ARG A 144 6.28 -8.17 18.23
CA ARG A 144 5.77 -8.82 19.44
C ARG A 144 6.95 -9.08 20.36
N ILE A 145 7.09 -8.29 21.41
CA ILE A 145 7.94 -8.69 22.53
C ILE A 145 7.28 -9.94 23.12
N PRO A 146 7.95 -11.12 23.08
CA PRO A 146 7.38 -12.31 23.69
C PRO A 146 7.12 -11.99 25.15
N ASN A 147 5.89 -12.12 25.59
CA ASN A 147 5.36 -11.90 26.93
C ASN A 147 6.42 -11.76 28.01
N SER A 148 6.85 -10.56 28.32
CA SER A 148 7.18 -10.22 29.69
C SER A 148 5.83 -10.14 30.39
N GLY A 149 5.42 -11.26 31.04
CA GLY A 149 4.15 -11.39 31.70
C GLY A 149 3.99 -10.42 32.84
N VAL A 150 3.54 -9.22 32.57
CA VAL A 150 3.01 -8.31 33.58
C VAL A 150 1.51 -8.48 33.55
N MET A 151 1.00 -9.43 34.32
CA MET A 151 -0.39 -9.53 34.71
C MET A 151 -0.65 -8.42 35.73
N MET A 152 -1.32 -7.36 35.36
CA MET A 152 -1.96 -6.47 36.33
C MET A 152 -3.43 -6.88 36.46
N GLY A 153 -3.73 -7.72 37.41
CA GLY A 153 -5.08 -8.22 37.65
C GLY A 153 -5.59 -9.14 36.55
N ASN A 154 -6.89 -9.43 36.53
CA ASN A 154 -7.55 -10.33 35.59
C ASN A 154 -7.85 -9.70 34.20
N MET A 155 -7.31 -8.54 33.88
CA MET A 155 -7.44 -7.98 32.53
C MET A 155 -6.17 -8.26 31.73
N PRO A 156 -6.29 -8.82 30.51
CA PRO A 156 -5.15 -8.85 29.62
C PRO A 156 -4.76 -7.40 29.34
N ILE A 157 -3.57 -6.98 29.74
CA ILE A 157 -2.98 -5.75 29.23
C ILE A 157 -2.84 -6.00 27.74
N ILE A 158 -3.62 -5.28 26.93
CA ILE A 158 -3.38 -5.20 25.48
C ILE A 158 -1.93 -4.69 25.38
N PRO A 159 -0.98 -5.49 24.92
CA PRO A 159 0.40 -5.01 24.79
C PRO A 159 0.29 -3.76 23.93
N ASN A 160 0.89 -2.67 24.39
CA ASN A 160 1.01 -1.43 23.64
C ASN A 160 1.46 -1.87 22.25
N LEU A 161 0.58 -1.82 21.25
CA LEU A 161 0.91 -2.21 19.88
C LEU A 161 2.08 -1.32 19.49
N GLY A 162 3.29 -1.88 19.56
CA GLY A 162 4.50 -1.11 19.48
C GLY A 162 4.70 -0.56 18.09
N THR A 163 4.15 0.63 17.83
CA THR A 163 4.41 1.37 16.59
C THR A 163 5.88 1.78 16.44
N LYS A 164 6.67 1.60 17.51
CA LYS A 164 8.10 1.96 17.51
C LYS A 164 8.98 1.01 16.71
N GLN A 165 8.64 -0.28 16.68
CA GLN A 165 9.32 -1.29 15.89
C GLN A 165 8.30 -2.14 15.16
N PHE A 166 8.47 -2.29 13.86
CA PHE A 166 7.53 -2.97 12.98
C PHE A 166 8.25 -3.55 11.77
N ARG A 167 7.60 -4.44 11.06
CA ARG A 167 8.07 -4.94 9.77
C ARG A 167 6.94 -4.93 8.74
N ILE A 168 7.33 -4.86 7.46
CA ILE A 168 6.38 -5.05 6.36
C ILE A 168 6.01 -6.53 6.26
N THR A 169 4.74 -6.81 6.00
CA THR A 169 4.27 -8.17 5.72
C THR A 169 4.46 -8.53 4.25
N ALA A 170 4.35 -9.82 3.91
CA ALA A 170 4.29 -10.25 2.52
C ALA A 170 3.15 -9.57 1.75
N LEU A 171 2.01 -9.34 2.42
CA LEU A 171 0.87 -8.66 1.83
C LEU A 171 1.20 -7.20 1.49
N GLY A 172 1.78 -6.45 2.43
CA GLY A 172 2.15 -5.05 2.22
C GLY A 172 3.23 -4.90 1.14
N TYR A 173 4.22 -5.77 1.14
CA TYR A 173 5.26 -5.78 0.12
C TYR A 173 4.70 -6.04 -1.28
N ASN A 174 3.91 -7.10 -1.45
CA ASN A 174 3.32 -7.45 -2.74
C ASN A 174 2.32 -6.41 -3.24
N LEU A 175 1.59 -5.74 -2.35
CA LEU A 175 0.72 -4.60 -2.71
C LEU A 175 1.57 -3.49 -3.34
N ILE A 176 2.64 -3.07 -2.69
CA ILE A 176 3.51 -2.00 -3.20
C ILE A 176 4.16 -2.40 -4.53
N GLU A 177 4.67 -3.63 -4.65
CA GLU A 177 5.19 -4.15 -5.92
C GLU A 177 4.15 -4.10 -7.06
N SER A 178 2.87 -4.30 -6.71
CA SER A 178 1.76 -4.22 -7.67
C SER A 178 1.39 -2.78 -8.04
N CYS A 179 1.75 -1.79 -7.22
CA CYS A 179 1.37 -0.39 -7.38
C CYS A 179 2.53 0.51 -7.85
N ILE A 180 3.78 0.06 -7.75
CA ILE A 180 4.95 0.89 -8.06
C ILE A 180 5.42 0.69 -9.51
N LYS A 181 5.93 1.78 -10.07
CA LYS A 181 6.60 1.80 -11.37
C LYS A 181 8.02 1.25 -11.23
N LYS A 182 8.28 0.12 -11.85
CA LYS A 182 9.65 -0.39 -12.06
C LYS A 182 10.12 -0.08 -13.44
#